data_c115e03d3e12634a2a166e9e6e054bbe
#
_entry.id   c115e03d3e12634a2a166e9e6e054bbe
#
_cell.length_a   1.000
_cell.length_b   1.000
_cell.length_c   1.000
_cell.angle_alpha   90.00
_cell.angle_beta   90.00
_cell.angle_gamma   90.00
#
_symmetry.space_group_name_H-M   'P 1'
#
loop_
_entity.id
_entity.type
_entity.pdbx_description
1 polymer ?
#
loop_
_entity_poly.entity_id
_entity_poly.type
_entity_poly.pdbx_seq_one_letter_code
_entity_poly.pdbx_strand_id
1 'polypeptide(L)'
;AMLGATCGLAQEASRQAGAPYPPVLPGHVLEFPRDFGAHPAFRTEWWYITGWLRDEAGDERGCQLTFFRVRTRIGEDNPSRFAPRQLILAHAAIADPRDGRLRHAERSARAYPGLAGAAEGRTAVEVDGWFLHGADSIAAPYRSAIRAEDFAFELEFTPPGAPVLNGRAGARPTAPAARNPSHYYSR
;
A
#
# COMPACT_ATOMS: atom_id res chain seq x y z
N ALA A 1 -16.43 -30.08 42.57
CA ALA A 1 -15.50 -28.96 42.47
C ALA A 1 -14.91 -28.92 41.07
N MET A 2 -15.60 -28.30 40.15
CA MET A 2 -15.07 -27.97 38.82
C MET A 2 -15.46 -26.52 38.50
N LEU A 3 -14.58 -25.59 38.83
CA LEU A 3 -14.68 -24.19 38.42
C LEU A 3 -13.22 -23.66 38.41
N GLY A 4 -12.65 -23.39 37.25
CA GLY A 4 -11.36 -22.72 37.24
C GLY A 4 -10.54 -22.73 35.96
N ALA A 5 -11.09 -23.10 34.78
CA ALA A 5 -10.27 -23.19 33.57
C ALA A 5 -10.66 -22.18 32.44
N THR A 6 -11.72 -21.42 32.56
CA THR A 6 -12.22 -20.58 31.44
C THR A 6 -11.74 -19.13 31.48
N CYS A 7 -11.15 -18.66 32.57
CA CYS A 7 -10.69 -17.26 32.67
C CYS A 7 -9.31 -17.01 32.03
N GLY A 8 -8.45 -18.03 31.93
CA GLY A 8 -7.10 -17.88 31.38
C GLY A 8 -7.03 -17.66 29.88
N LEU A 9 -7.84 -18.37 29.11
CA LEU A 9 -7.80 -18.31 27.64
C LEU A 9 -8.29 -16.98 27.06
N ALA A 10 -9.29 -16.38 27.71
CA ALA A 10 -9.81 -15.07 27.29
C ALA A 10 -8.80 -13.94 27.58
N GLN A 11 -8.00 -14.07 28.61
CA GLN A 11 -7.00 -13.10 29.02
C GLN A 11 -5.70 -13.20 28.20
N GLU A 12 -5.35 -14.41 27.73
CA GLU A 12 -4.24 -14.62 26.79
C GLU A 12 -4.58 -14.12 25.38
N ALA A 13 -5.79 -14.35 24.88
CA ALA A 13 -6.26 -13.80 23.62
C ALA A 13 -6.29 -12.25 23.63
N SER A 14 -6.57 -11.64 24.78
CA SER A 14 -6.54 -10.17 24.94
C SER A 14 -5.12 -9.60 24.96
N ARG A 15 -4.11 -10.36 25.37
CA ARG A 15 -2.70 -9.95 25.38
C ARG A 15 -2.01 -10.02 24.01
N GLN A 16 -2.58 -10.76 23.06
CA GLN A 16 -2.07 -10.83 21.68
C GLN A 16 -2.60 -9.73 20.77
N ALA A 17 -3.55 -8.94 21.23
CA ALA A 17 -4.07 -7.81 20.48
C ALA A 17 -3.12 -6.63 20.62
N GLY A 18 -2.21 -6.43 19.67
CA GLY A 18 -1.33 -5.26 19.60
C GLY A 18 -2.11 -3.93 19.70
N ALA A 19 -1.41 -2.81 19.82
CA ALA A 19 -2.02 -1.49 19.98
C ALA A 19 -3.11 -1.22 18.92
N PRO A 20 -4.24 -0.60 19.29
CA PRO A 20 -5.33 -0.32 18.36
C PRO A 20 -4.84 0.53 17.18
N TYR A 21 -5.51 0.42 16.03
CA TYR A 21 -5.23 1.28 14.89
C TYR A 21 -5.64 2.73 15.21
N PRO A 22 -4.83 3.73 14.84
CA PRO A 22 -5.25 5.12 14.92
C PRO A 22 -6.52 5.35 14.11
N PRO A 23 -7.46 6.14 14.61
CA PRO A 23 -8.63 6.52 13.82
C PRO A 23 -8.23 7.48 12.70
N VAL A 24 -8.89 7.36 11.55
CA VAL A 24 -8.84 8.37 10.50
C VAL A 24 -9.86 9.45 10.85
N LEU A 25 -9.38 10.64 11.17
CA LEU A 25 -10.22 11.74 11.63
C LEU A 25 -10.35 12.82 10.55
N PRO A 26 -11.54 13.40 10.35
CA PRO A 26 -11.71 14.61 9.54
C PRO A 26 -10.87 15.76 10.09
N GLY A 27 -10.31 16.58 9.19
CA GLY A 27 -9.49 17.74 9.57
C GLY A 27 -8.02 17.44 9.80
N HIS A 28 -7.59 16.18 9.63
CA HIS A 28 -6.15 15.88 9.55
C HIS A 28 -5.53 16.56 8.32
N VAL A 29 -4.48 17.32 8.54
CA VAL A 29 -3.76 18.03 7.48
C VAL A 29 -2.64 17.12 6.97
N LEU A 30 -2.70 16.76 5.70
CA LEU A 30 -1.61 16.03 5.04
C LEU A 30 -0.46 16.98 4.74
N GLU A 31 0.76 16.58 5.07
CA GLU A 31 1.99 17.35 4.89
C GLU A 31 2.90 16.66 3.87
N PHE A 32 3.12 17.28 2.73
CA PHE A 32 3.97 16.72 1.68
C PHE A 32 5.36 17.35 1.69
N PRO A 33 6.43 16.57 1.49
CA PRO A 33 6.48 15.18 0.97
C PRO A 33 6.27 14.08 2.03
N ARG A 34 6.23 14.38 3.32
CA ARG A 34 6.17 13.38 4.41
C ARG A 34 5.07 12.33 4.17
N ASP A 35 3.88 12.77 3.87
CA ASP A 35 2.70 11.90 3.76
C ASP A 35 2.58 11.22 2.37
N PHE A 36 3.64 11.26 1.55
CA PHE A 36 3.81 10.32 0.43
C PHE A 36 4.29 8.94 0.90
N GLY A 37 4.89 8.87 2.08
CA GLY A 37 5.44 7.67 2.67
C GLY A 37 4.43 6.81 3.41
N ALA A 38 4.95 5.76 4.04
CA ALA A 38 4.16 4.86 4.87
C ALA A 38 3.83 5.47 6.22
N HIS A 39 2.67 5.07 6.75
CA HIS A 39 2.19 5.37 8.09
C HIS A 39 1.95 4.05 8.86
N PRO A 40 3.02 3.40 9.37
CA PRO A 40 2.96 2.00 9.84
C PRO A 40 1.98 1.76 10.98
N ALA A 41 1.56 2.79 11.70
CA ALA A 41 0.57 2.67 12.76
C ALA A 41 -0.84 2.38 12.23
N PHE A 42 -1.19 2.84 11.03
CA PHE A 42 -2.51 2.61 10.44
C PHE A 42 -2.66 1.18 9.96
N ARG A 43 -3.92 0.73 9.83
CA ARG A 43 -4.26 -0.64 9.44
C ARG A 43 -3.79 -0.96 8.03
N THR A 44 -4.15 -0.12 7.05
CA THR A 44 -3.92 -0.36 5.64
C THR A 44 -3.64 0.95 4.93
N GLU A 45 -2.67 0.91 4.03
CA GLU A 45 -2.36 1.98 3.09
C GLU A 45 -2.18 1.39 1.70
N TRP A 46 -2.29 2.23 0.69
CA TRP A 46 -2.04 1.83 -0.69
C TRP A 46 -1.48 2.97 -1.52
N TRP A 47 -0.66 2.58 -2.47
CA TRP A 47 -0.15 3.42 -3.55
C TRP A 47 -0.56 2.78 -4.85
N TYR A 48 -1.18 3.52 -5.76
CA TYR A 48 -1.57 2.95 -7.03
C TYR A 48 -1.33 3.89 -8.20
N ILE A 49 -1.10 3.28 -9.36
CA ILE A 49 -0.99 3.93 -10.65
C ILE A 49 -1.97 3.22 -11.58
N THR A 50 -2.69 3.98 -12.35
CA THR A 50 -3.50 3.46 -13.45
C THR A 50 -3.41 4.43 -14.62
N GLY A 51 -3.34 3.92 -15.82
CA GLY A 51 -3.20 4.76 -16.99
C GLY A 51 -3.07 3.98 -18.29
N TRP A 52 -2.86 4.73 -19.32
CA TRP A 52 -2.58 4.21 -20.66
C TRP A 52 -1.10 4.46 -20.98
N LEU A 53 -0.44 3.43 -21.43
CA LEU A 53 0.91 3.47 -21.95
C LEU A 53 0.82 3.44 -23.48
N ARG A 54 1.70 4.19 -24.13
CA ARG A 54 1.88 4.11 -25.58
C ARG A 54 3.33 3.74 -25.86
N ASP A 55 3.51 2.67 -26.62
CA ASP A 55 4.86 2.26 -27.02
C ASP A 55 5.38 3.08 -28.22
N GLU A 56 6.63 2.82 -28.60
CA GLU A 56 7.29 3.52 -29.72
C GLU A 56 6.59 3.29 -31.07
N ALA A 57 5.87 2.17 -31.22
CA ALA A 57 5.06 1.87 -32.40
C ALA A 57 3.69 2.60 -32.39
N GLY A 58 3.33 3.28 -31.29
CA GLY A 58 2.07 3.97 -31.10
C GLY A 58 0.94 3.09 -30.56
N ASP A 59 1.23 1.84 -30.22
CA ASP A 59 0.25 0.92 -29.65
C ASP A 59 -0.07 1.29 -28.20
N GLU A 60 -1.37 1.30 -27.87
CA GLU A 60 -1.85 1.64 -26.53
C GLU A 60 -2.10 0.40 -25.69
N ARG A 61 -1.71 0.46 -24.40
CA ARG A 61 -1.95 -0.57 -23.39
C ARG A 61 -2.43 0.07 -22.11
N GLY A 62 -3.47 -0.48 -21.52
CA GLY A 62 -3.86 -0.12 -20.17
C GLY A 62 -2.91 -0.74 -19.16
N CYS A 63 -2.53 0.00 -18.13
CA CYS A 63 -1.74 -0.53 -17.03
C CYS A 63 -2.34 -0.17 -15.68
N GLN A 64 -2.17 -1.05 -14.72
CA GLN A 64 -2.49 -0.82 -13.32
C GLN A 64 -1.43 -1.43 -12.44
N LEU A 65 -1.06 -0.69 -11.40
CA LEU A 65 -0.15 -1.13 -10.36
C LEU A 65 -0.67 -0.64 -9.02
N THR A 66 -0.76 -1.53 -8.05
CA THR A 66 -1.16 -1.18 -6.69
C THR A 66 -0.25 -1.89 -5.70
N PHE A 67 0.32 -1.13 -4.78
CA PHE A 67 0.96 -1.66 -3.59
C PHE A 67 0.07 -1.41 -2.38
N PHE A 68 0.03 -2.37 -1.47
CA PHE A 68 -0.63 -2.26 -0.18
C PHE A 68 0.37 -2.53 0.94
N ARG A 69 0.26 -1.78 2.02
CA ARG A 69 0.87 -2.10 3.30
C ARG A 69 -0.25 -2.39 4.30
N VAL A 70 -0.10 -3.48 5.02
CA VAL A 70 -1.07 -3.90 6.04
C VAL A 70 -0.36 -4.15 7.36
N ARG A 71 -0.76 -3.46 8.43
CA ARG A 71 -0.37 -3.80 9.80
C ARG A 71 -1.27 -4.93 10.30
N THR A 72 -0.67 -6.07 10.60
CA THR A 72 -1.41 -7.29 10.93
C THR A 72 -1.88 -7.35 12.37
N ARG A 73 -1.20 -6.64 13.27
CA ARG A 73 -1.32 -6.78 14.73
C ARG A 73 -0.92 -8.17 15.25
N ILE A 74 -0.22 -8.96 14.45
CA ILE A 74 0.26 -10.28 14.82
C ILE A 74 1.73 -10.18 15.24
N GLY A 75 2.07 -10.72 16.41
CA GLY A 75 3.44 -10.77 16.89
C GLY A 75 4.05 -9.39 17.17
N GLU A 76 3.26 -8.39 17.58
CA GLU A 76 3.78 -7.06 17.90
C GLU A 76 4.76 -7.10 19.09
N ASP A 77 4.50 -7.97 20.07
CA ASP A 77 5.38 -8.18 21.23
C ASP A 77 6.50 -9.19 20.97
N ASN A 78 6.54 -9.81 19.82
CA ASN A 78 7.57 -10.77 19.45
C ASN A 78 8.85 -10.01 19.06
N PRO A 79 10.00 -10.20 19.75
CA PRO A 79 11.25 -9.51 19.42
C PRO A 79 11.85 -9.96 18.08
N SER A 80 11.38 -11.06 17.52
CA SER A 80 11.90 -11.57 16.26
C SER A 80 11.72 -10.56 15.11
N ARG A 81 12.76 -10.36 14.33
CA ARG A 81 12.71 -9.59 13.08
C ARG A 81 11.84 -10.27 12.00
N PHE A 82 11.50 -11.55 12.20
CA PHE A 82 10.63 -12.31 11.29
C PHE A 82 9.16 -12.25 11.68
N ALA A 83 8.81 -11.58 12.78
CA ALA A 83 7.41 -11.41 13.16
C ALA A 83 6.65 -10.69 12.04
N PRO A 84 5.46 -11.18 11.61
CA PRO A 84 4.74 -10.65 10.45
C PRO A 84 3.92 -9.40 10.82
N ARG A 85 4.56 -8.42 11.46
CA ARG A 85 3.89 -7.19 11.92
C ARG A 85 3.31 -6.36 10.78
N GLN A 86 4.02 -6.36 9.65
CA GLN A 86 3.63 -5.64 8.43
C GLN A 86 3.70 -6.61 7.25
N LEU A 87 2.70 -6.54 6.38
CA LEU A 87 2.68 -7.22 5.09
C LEU A 87 2.70 -6.17 3.98
N ILE A 88 3.44 -6.46 2.93
CA ILE A 88 3.39 -5.73 1.67
C ILE A 88 2.79 -6.66 0.62
N LEU A 89 1.82 -6.15 -0.12
CA LEU A 89 1.20 -6.83 -1.25
C LEU A 89 1.32 -5.93 -2.48
N ALA A 90 1.44 -6.52 -3.64
CA ALA A 90 1.41 -5.79 -4.90
C ALA A 90 0.55 -6.54 -5.93
N HIS A 91 -0.26 -5.79 -6.65
CA HIS A 91 -1.04 -6.26 -7.80
C HIS A 91 -0.60 -5.45 -9.01
N ALA A 92 -0.30 -6.12 -10.11
CA ALA A 92 0.00 -5.48 -11.37
C ALA A 92 -0.83 -6.10 -12.48
N ALA A 93 -1.28 -5.28 -13.41
CA ALA A 93 -2.04 -5.72 -14.56
C ALA A 93 -1.69 -4.92 -15.81
N ILE A 94 -1.78 -5.57 -16.97
CA ILE A 94 -1.67 -4.96 -18.28
C ILE A 94 -2.80 -5.45 -19.18
N ALA A 95 -3.43 -4.53 -19.88
CA ALA A 95 -4.45 -4.80 -20.88
C ALA A 95 -3.92 -4.37 -22.26
N ASP A 96 -3.73 -5.34 -23.14
CA ASP A 96 -3.45 -5.09 -24.55
C ASP A 96 -4.74 -5.33 -25.34
N PRO A 97 -5.29 -4.32 -26.02
CA PRO A 97 -6.51 -4.50 -26.82
C PRO A 97 -6.41 -5.60 -27.90
N ARG A 98 -5.20 -5.89 -28.37
CA ARG A 98 -4.94 -6.94 -29.36
C ARG A 98 -5.05 -8.34 -28.77
N ASP A 99 -4.69 -8.50 -27.49
CA ASP A 99 -4.82 -9.79 -26.78
C ASP A 99 -6.25 -10.10 -26.35
N GLY A 100 -7.11 -9.06 -26.27
CA GLY A 100 -8.49 -9.18 -25.81
C GLY A 100 -8.64 -9.66 -24.37
N ARG A 101 -7.57 -9.68 -23.58
CA ARG A 101 -7.54 -10.15 -22.19
C ARG A 101 -6.68 -9.27 -21.30
N LEU A 102 -7.03 -9.27 -20.02
CA LEU A 102 -6.21 -8.69 -18.96
C LEU A 102 -5.20 -9.73 -18.49
N ARG A 103 -3.92 -9.41 -18.54
CA ARG A 103 -2.86 -10.15 -17.83
C ARG A 103 -2.64 -9.51 -16.47
N HIS A 104 -2.56 -10.30 -15.41
CA HIS A 104 -2.33 -9.81 -14.07
C HIS A 104 -1.42 -10.74 -13.28
N ALA A 105 -0.76 -10.18 -12.29
CA ALA A 105 0.08 -10.92 -11.36
C ALA A 105 0.07 -10.26 -9.99
N GLU A 106 0.41 -11.03 -8.96
CA GLU A 106 0.39 -10.60 -7.57
C GLU A 106 1.67 -11.05 -6.86
N ARG A 107 2.10 -10.25 -5.88
CA ARG A 107 3.17 -10.59 -4.95
C ARG A 107 2.78 -10.21 -3.54
N SER A 108 3.24 -10.98 -2.57
CA SER A 108 3.06 -10.64 -1.17
C SER A 108 4.18 -11.20 -0.30
N ALA A 109 4.63 -10.40 0.66
CA ALA A 109 5.59 -10.84 1.66
C ALA A 109 5.41 -10.05 2.97
N ARG A 110 5.89 -10.63 4.07
CA ARG A 110 6.08 -9.86 5.30
C ARG A 110 7.20 -8.84 5.08
N ALA A 111 7.09 -7.68 5.72
CA ALA A 111 8.14 -6.68 5.68
C ALA A 111 9.42 -7.25 6.29
N TYR A 112 10.48 -7.26 5.49
CA TYR A 112 11.80 -7.71 5.86
C TYR A 112 12.85 -7.06 4.94
N PRO A 113 13.98 -6.59 5.44
CA PRO A 113 15.00 -5.94 4.62
C PRO A 113 15.43 -6.80 3.42
N GLY A 114 15.42 -6.21 2.22
CA GLY A 114 15.76 -6.86 0.96
C GLY A 114 14.67 -7.79 0.38
N LEU A 115 13.52 -7.94 1.05
CA LEU A 115 12.39 -8.72 0.55
C LEU A 115 11.16 -7.85 0.31
N ALA A 116 10.73 -7.11 1.31
CA ALA A 116 9.57 -6.23 1.21
C ALA A 116 9.62 -5.13 2.26
N GLY A 117 9.10 -3.94 1.91
CA GLY A 117 9.05 -2.81 2.81
C GLY A 117 8.34 -1.61 2.22
N ALA A 118 8.03 -0.65 3.09
CA ALA A 118 7.56 0.67 2.71
C ALA A 118 8.19 1.71 3.62
N ALA A 119 8.82 2.72 3.05
CA ALA A 119 9.50 3.78 3.80
C ALA A 119 8.52 4.85 4.28
N GLU A 120 8.78 5.38 5.46
CA GLU A 120 8.15 6.60 5.94
C GLU A 120 8.75 7.84 5.26
N GLY A 121 7.97 8.92 5.16
CA GLY A 121 8.44 10.23 4.66
C GLY A 121 8.59 10.35 3.16
N ARG A 122 8.53 9.28 2.40
CA ARG A 122 8.62 9.27 0.93
C ARG A 122 7.94 8.04 0.33
N THR A 123 7.51 8.13 -0.92
CA THR A 123 7.05 6.94 -1.65
C THR A 123 8.24 6.04 -1.96
N ALA A 124 8.38 4.95 -1.21
CA ALA A 124 9.32 3.89 -1.51
C ALA A 124 8.75 2.59 -0.95
N VAL A 125 8.10 1.83 -1.79
CA VAL A 125 7.48 0.54 -1.45
C VAL A 125 7.98 -0.52 -2.40
N GLU A 126 8.28 -1.70 -1.84
CA GLU A 126 8.82 -2.82 -2.60
C GLU A 126 8.32 -4.16 -2.06
N VAL A 127 8.20 -5.14 -2.91
CA VAL A 127 7.96 -6.55 -2.57
C VAL A 127 8.53 -7.46 -3.66
N ASP A 128 9.44 -8.35 -3.24
CA ASP A 128 10.01 -9.42 -4.07
C ASP A 128 10.46 -8.91 -5.46
N GLY A 129 11.26 -7.83 -5.47
CA GLY A 129 11.81 -7.21 -6.68
C GLY A 129 10.87 -6.28 -7.44
N TRP A 130 9.58 -6.20 -7.11
CA TRP A 130 8.68 -5.16 -7.61
C TRP A 130 8.77 -3.93 -6.72
N PHE A 131 8.77 -2.75 -7.32
CA PHE A 131 8.85 -1.52 -6.54
C PHE A 131 8.08 -0.35 -7.17
N LEU A 132 7.75 0.62 -6.31
CA LEU A 132 7.35 1.98 -6.69
C LEU A 132 8.14 2.95 -5.81
N HIS A 133 9.00 3.73 -6.43
CA HIS A 133 9.81 4.74 -5.77
C HIS A 133 9.52 6.13 -6.32
N GLY A 134 9.29 7.07 -5.43
CA GLY A 134 9.29 8.51 -5.70
C GLY A 134 10.54 9.12 -5.12
N ALA A 135 10.97 10.24 -5.65
CA ALA A 135 12.06 10.99 -5.04
C ALA A 135 11.55 11.89 -3.89
N ASP A 136 12.49 12.46 -3.13
CA ASP A 136 12.24 13.22 -1.90
C ASP A 136 11.64 14.61 -2.14
N SER A 137 11.19 14.91 -3.35
CA SER A 137 10.56 16.19 -3.68
C SER A 137 9.24 16.02 -4.45
N ILE A 138 8.38 17.03 -4.33
CA ILE A 138 7.07 17.07 -5.01
C ILE A 138 7.21 17.00 -6.55
N ALA A 139 8.29 17.54 -7.11
CA ALA A 139 8.48 17.64 -8.55
C ALA A 139 9.28 16.48 -9.15
N ALA A 140 9.78 15.57 -8.33
CA ALA A 140 10.65 14.52 -8.80
C ALA A 140 9.89 13.35 -9.45
N PRO A 141 10.53 12.64 -10.41
CA PRO A 141 9.91 11.52 -11.09
C PRO A 141 9.70 10.34 -10.15
N TYR A 142 8.65 9.60 -10.44
CA TYR A 142 8.42 8.27 -9.89
C TYR A 142 8.96 7.22 -10.84
N ARG A 143 9.46 6.14 -10.26
CA ARG A 143 9.94 4.96 -10.99
C ARG A 143 9.30 3.70 -10.43
N SER A 144 8.98 2.79 -11.31
CA SER A 144 8.47 1.47 -10.95
C SER A 144 8.99 0.43 -11.93
N ALA A 145 9.27 -0.77 -11.45
CA ALA A 145 9.55 -1.93 -12.28
C ALA A 145 8.76 -3.13 -11.80
N ILE A 146 8.11 -3.79 -12.75
CA ILE A 146 7.29 -4.98 -12.56
C ILE A 146 7.78 -6.06 -13.51
N ARG A 147 8.05 -7.24 -12.98
CA ARG A 147 8.44 -8.42 -13.74
C ARG A 147 7.59 -9.61 -13.29
N ALA A 148 6.62 -9.96 -14.09
CA ALA A 148 5.77 -11.14 -13.94
C ALA A 148 6.20 -12.25 -14.89
N GLU A 149 5.53 -13.38 -14.86
CA GLU A 149 5.84 -14.54 -15.72
C GLU A 149 5.57 -14.23 -17.20
N ASP A 150 4.44 -13.60 -17.49
CA ASP A 150 3.92 -13.39 -18.85
C ASP A 150 3.90 -11.91 -19.29
N PHE A 151 4.34 -10.98 -18.44
CA PHE A 151 4.51 -9.57 -18.78
C PHE A 151 5.55 -8.88 -17.89
N ALA A 152 6.11 -7.81 -18.41
CA ALA A 152 6.94 -6.90 -17.64
C ALA A 152 6.74 -5.47 -18.15
N PHE A 153 6.90 -4.49 -17.26
CA PHE A 153 6.96 -3.09 -17.63
C PHE A 153 7.78 -2.27 -16.63
N GLU A 154 8.33 -1.20 -17.12
CA GLU A 154 8.99 -0.17 -16.30
C GLU A 154 8.27 1.15 -16.56
N LEU A 155 8.06 1.91 -15.50
CA LEU A 155 7.42 3.22 -15.56
C LEU A 155 8.37 4.27 -15.02
N GLU A 156 8.44 5.38 -15.75
CA GLU A 156 8.97 6.64 -15.22
C GLU A 156 7.95 7.74 -15.54
N PHE A 157 7.51 8.46 -14.53
CA PHE A 157 6.54 9.53 -14.72
C PHE A 157 6.73 10.64 -13.70
N THR A 158 6.49 11.87 -14.13
CA THR A 158 6.47 13.05 -13.26
C THR A 158 5.03 13.53 -13.12
N PRO A 159 4.48 13.61 -11.90
CA PRO A 159 3.16 14.15 -11.69
C PRO A 159 3.06 15.59 -12.19
N PRO A 160 1.94 15.99 -12.80
CA PRO A 160 1.80 17.30 -13.45
C PRO A 160 1.65 18.47 -12.47
N GLY A 161 1.52 18.21 -11.16
CA GLY A 161 1.28 19.26 -10.18
C GLY A 161 1.27 18.80 -8.74
N ALA A 162 0.80 19.68 -7.86
CA ALA A 162 0.63 19.41 -6.45
C ALA A 162 -0.43 18.32 -6.20
N PRO A 163 -0.34 17.60 -5.07
CA PRO A 163 -1.35 16.62 -4.68
C PRO A 163 -2.75 17.24 -4.57
N VAL A 164 -3.74 16.55 -5.10
CA VAL A 164 -5.15 16.92 -5.00
C VAL A 164 -5.79 16.10 -3.88
N LEU A 165 -6.27 16.79 -2.85
CA LEU A 165 -6.94 16.17 -1.71
C LEU A 165 -8.36 15.75 -2.11
N ASN A 166 -8.66 14.47 -2.01
CA ASN A 166 -9.95 13.92 -2.37
C ASN A 166 -10.93 13.92 -1.18
N GLY A 167 -12.21 14.17 -1.45
CA GLY A 167 -13.25 14.25 -0.42
C GLY A 167 -13.21 15.57 0.36
N ARG A 168 -13.56 15.52 1.64
CA ARG A 168 -13.54 16.71 2.51
C ARG A 168 -12.12 16.89 3.08
N ALA A 169 -11.31 17.75 2.44
CA ALA A 169 -9.91 18.03 2.82
C ALA A 169 -9.06 16.76 3.01
N GLY A 170 -9.15 15.82 2.05
CA GLY A 170 -8.40 14.57 2.10
C GLY A 170 -9.08 13.42 2.86
N ALA A 171 -10.18 13.66 3.60
CA ALA A 171 -10.93 12.61 4.26
C ALA A 171 -12.10 12.13 3.39
N ARG A 172 -12.17 10.83 3.12
CA ARG A 172 -13.20 10.20 2.29
C ARG A 172 -13.80 8.98 2.99
N PRO A 173 -15.15 8.85 3.08
CA PRO A 173 -15.75 7.58 3.44
C PRO A 173 -15.50 6.55 2.34
N THR A 174 -15.06 5.36 2.72
CA THR A 174 -14.72 4.29 1.78
C THR A 174 -15.96 3.63 1.14
N ALA A 175 -17.14 3.81 1.78
CA ALA A 175 -18.45 3.41 1.25
C ALA A 175 -19.55 4.28 1.89
N PRO A 176 -20.77 4.37 1.32
CA PRO A 176 -21.86 5.23 1.83
C PRO A 176 -22.23 4.99 3.29
N ALA A 177 -22.01 3.78 3.81
CA ALA A 177 -22.24 3.41 5.22
C ALA A 177 -20.94 3.08 5.97
N ALA A 178 -19.76 3.41 5.42
CA ALA A 178 -18.50 3.00 5.99
C ALA A 178 -18.19 3.74 7.29
N ARG A 179 -18.02 2.97 8.35
CA ARG A 179 -17.49 3.44 9.63
C ARG A 179 -15.98 3.69 9.61
N ASN A 180 -15.31 3.36 8.48
CA ASN A 180 -13.86 3.45 8.33
C ASN A 180 -13.51 4.39 7.17
N PRO A 181 -13.37 5.69 7.41
CA PRO A 181 -12.89 6.62 6.39
C PRO A 181 -11.42 6.37 6.04
N SER A 182 -10.97 6.92 4.92
CA SER A 182 -9.56 6.97 4.55
C SER A 182 -9.11 8.40 4.30
N HIS A 183 -7.84 8.68 4.56
CA HIS A 183 -7.18 9.85 3.98
C HIS A 183 -6.76 9.48 2.55
N TYR A 184 -7.09 10.35 1.59
CA TYR A 184 -6.85 10.05 0.19
C TYR A 184 -6.50 11.30 -0.60
N TYR A 185 -5.44 11.20 -1.39
CA TYR A 185 -5.02 12.21 -2.35
C TYR A 185 -4.67 11.54 -3.69
N SER A 186 -4.66 12.31 -4.77
CA SER A 186 -4.19 11.90 -6.09
C SER A 186 -3.19 12.90 -6.66
N ARG A 187 -2.40 12.44 -7.60
CA ARG A 187 -1.40 13.23 -8.32
C ARG A 187 -1.45 12.92 -9.80
#